data_d9282173a3c23529666a562f5293f2c3
#
_entry.id   d9282173a3c23529666a562f5293f2c3
#
_cell.length_a   1.000
_cell.length_b   1.000
_cell.length_c   1.000
_cell.angle_alpha   90.00
_cell.angle_beta   90.00
_cell.angle_gamma   90.00
#
_symmetry.space_group_name_H-M   'P 1'
#
loop_
_entity.id
_entity.type
_entity.pdbx_description
1 polymer ?
#
loop_
_entity_poly.entity_id
_entity_poly.type
_entity_poly.pdbx_seq_one_letter_code
_entity_poly.pdbx_strand_id
1 'polypeptide(L)'
;ICNRLEELGMLSISNYNKMKPRTKKVYSLTKEQKIISNKIKSDWIKNNKPALLAGISGSGKTLIYIDLISSFISNNKSVIVLVPEIALIMDLYKILDDHFPGKVISWHSKMKISDKKFGLIKIKNNKSTIIVSTRSGLFAPLSNLGLIVVDEEQETSYKEDSKSPYYNSRDVALMRSKFNQSNLILVSSSPSLESYYNSKKNRFNYYTLNNRYMNFEVPKILILNMKNKENYRKGSSLISAKLIDEINLVLSAKKQILLLHNRFGDYTKKLYKILLKLFPKSNIARYDSESVKKYGYFKILNDFHEKKIDILLGTQMIAKGIDFKNVLLVGVINADLGMSLPDFRAEEKLFQLAYQFIGRAGRHSNGSKAIVQTFNPDSEYIKSIQKYNIDKFYDYLL
;
A
#
# COMPACT_ATOMS: atom_id res chain seq x y z
N ILE A 1 -17.44 21.37 4.49
CA ILE A 1 -16.50 20.26 4.25
C ILE A 1 -15.09 20.82 3.97
N CYS A 2 -14.93 21.92 3.19
CA CYS A 2 -13.63 22.52 2.91
C CYS A 2 -12.95 23.09 4.17
N ASN A 3 -13.66 23.82 5.02
CA ASN A 3 -13.13 24.35 6.28
C ASN A 3 -12.71 23.25 7.24
N ARG A 4 -13.43 22.13 7.24
CA ARG A 4 -13.11 20.98 8.09
C ARG A 4 -11.88 20.17 7.62
N LEU A 5 -11.47 20.31 6.35
CA LEU A 5 -10.24 19.73 5.80
C LEU A 5 -9.03 20.65 6.06
N GLU A 6 -9.24 21.95 6.15
CA GLU A 6 -8.23 22.91 6.59
C GLU A 6 -8.00 22.82 8.11
N GLU A 7 -9.06 22.65 8.91
CA GLU A 7 -8.99 22.38 10.35
C GLU A 7 -8.34 21.03 10.70
N LEU A 8 -8.38 20.07 9.78
CA LEU A 8 -7.72 18.76 9.92
C LEU A 8 -6.25 18.75 9.47
N GLY A 9 -5.63 19.91 9.23
CA GLY A 9 -4.23 20.02 8.83
C GLY A 9 -3.95 19.60 7.39
N MET A 10 -4.96 19.42 6.58
CA MET A 10 -4.82 19.33 5.12
C MET A 10 -4.53 20.73 4.59
N LEU A 11 -3.26 21.12 4.54
CA LEU A 11 -2.83 22.31 3.82
C LEU A 11 -3.43 22.27 2.42
N SER A 12 -4.13 23.31 2.01
CA SER A 12 -4.63 23.42 0.65
C SER A 12 -3.44 23.30 -0.32
N ILE A 13 -3.62 22.59 -1.41
CA ILE A 13 -2.58 22.42 -2.44
C ILE A 13 -2.05 23.78 -2.93
N SER A 14 -2.87 24.84 -2.87
CA SER A 14 -2.49 26.23 -3.13
C SER A 14 -1.37 26.75 -2.21
N ASN A 15 -1.32 26.33 -0.95
CA ASN A 15 -0.24 26.70 -0.02
C ASN A 15 1.03 25.88 -0.26
N TYR A 16 0.91 24.64 -0.76
CA TYR A 16 2.05 23.77 -1.07
C TYR A 16 2.86 24.30 -2.28
N ASN A 17 2.20 24.87 -3.27
CA ASN A 17 2.85 25.46 -4.45
C ASN A 17 3.66 26.75 -4.14
N LYS A 18 3.56 27.32 -2.94
CA LYS A 18 4.33 28.48 -2.45
C LYS A 18 5.57 28.10 -1.62
N MET A 19 5.81 26.83 -1.34
CA MET A 19 7.00 26.41 -0.61
C MET A 19 8.24 26.51 -1.49
N LYS A 20 9.31 27.12 -0.95
CA LYS A 20 10.64 27.23 -1.56
C LYS A 20 11.16 25.85 -1.96
N PRO A 21 11.91 25.73 -3.06
CA PRO A 21 12.50 24.47 -3.49
C PRO A 21 13.34 23.90 -2.35
N ARG A 22 12.99 22.68 -1.91
CA ARG A 22 13.75 21.93 -0.91
C ARG A 22 14.98 21.33 -1.58
N THR A 23 16.06 21.19 -0.83
CA THR A 23 17.27 20.50 -1.26
C THR A 23 16.94 19.09 -1.76
N LYS A 24 17.33 18.82 -3.00
CA LYS A 24 17.09 17.57 -3.72
C LYS A 24 17.59 16.37 -2.91
N LYS A 25 16.71 15.57 -2.34
CA LYS A 25 17.10 14.25 -1.81
C LYS A 25 17.29 13.32 -3.01
N VAL A 26 18.54 13.07 -3.37
CA VAL A 26 18.88 12.08 -4.40
C VAL A 26 18.79 10.70 -3.77
N TYR A 27 17.74 9.96 -4.05
CA TYR A 27 17.67 8.53 -3.73
C TYR A 27 18.41 7.75 -4.82
N SER A 28 19.39 6.96 -4.43
CA SER A 28 20.10 6.08 -5.36
C SER A 28 19.42 4.70 -5.40
N LEU A 29 19.26 4.17 -6.60
CA LEU A 29 18.80 2.80 -6.78
C LEU A 29 19.85 1.81 -6.28
N THR A 30 19.39 0.73 -5.66
CA THR A 30 20.26 -0.43 -5.38
C THR A 30 20.67 -1.11 -6.70
N LYS A 31 21.68 -1.99 -6.66
CA LYS A 31 22.10 -2.74 -7.86
C LYS A 31 20.94 -3.52 -8.48
N GLU A 32 20.17 -4.23 -7.66
CA GLU A 32 18.99 -4.99 -8.10
C GLU A 32 17.94 -4.09 -8.76
N GLN A 33 17.58 -2.97 -8.11
CA GLN A 33 16.61 -2.02 -8.65
C GLN A 33 17.06 -1.43 -9.99
N LYS A 34 18.37 -1.12 -10.12
CA LYS A 34 18.92 -0.59 -11.37
C LYS A 34 18.87 -1.62 -12.52
N ILE A 35 19.18 -2.87 -12.22
CA ILE A 35 19.08 -3.98 -13.19
C ILE A 35 17.64 -4.11 -13.68
N ILE A 36 16.67 -4.13 -12.76
CA ILE A 36 15.25 -4.27 -13.11
C ILE A 36 14.75 -3.06 -13.90
N SER A 37 15.08 -1.83 -13.48
CA SER A 37 14.70 -0.63 -14.22
C SER A 37 15.23 -0.65 -15.66
N ASN A 38 16.50 -1.00 -15.85
CA ASN A 38 17.10 -1.10 -17.18
C ASN A 38 16.46 -2.21 -18.02
N LYS A 39 16.13 -3.35 -17.41
CA LYS A 39 15.43 -4.44 -18.07
C LYS A 39 14.03 -4.03 -18.53
N ILE A 40 13.26 -3.34 -17.70
CA ILE A 40 11.95 -2.79 -18.07
C ILE A 40 12.08 -1.87 -19.29
N LYS A 41 13.03 -0.91 -19.26
CA LYS A 41 13.28 0.02 -20.38
C LYS A 41 13.63 -0.73 -21.67
N SER A 42 14.52 -1.71 -21.59
CA SER A 42 14.92 -2.54 -22.74
C SER A 42 13.76 -3.35 -23.31
N ASP A 43 12.95 -3.98 -22.46
CA ASP A 43 11.84 -4.81 -22.89
C ASP A 43 10.71 -3.96 -23.52
N TRP A 44 10.48 -2.75 -23.04
CA TRP A 44 9.54 -1.82 -23.68
C TRP A 44 9.96 -1.41 -25.10
N ILE A 45 11.26 -1.24 -25.34
CA ILE A 45 11.76 -0.98 -26.69
C ILE A 45 11.51 -2.19 -27.60
N LYS A 46 11.65 -3.41 -27.08
CA LYS A 46 11.53 -4.65 -27.87
C LYS A 46 10.08 -5.03 -28.20
N ASN A 47 9.17 -4.93 -27.23
CA ASN A 47 7.83 -5.52 -27.38
C ASN A 47 6.68 -4.64 -26.90
N ASN A 48 6.96 -3.51 -26.25
CA ASN A 48 5.99 -2.58 -25.70
C ASN A 48 4.85 -3.23 -24.86
N LYS A 49 5.11 -4.39 -24.25
CA LYS A 49 4.14 -5.05 -23.38
C LYS A 49 4.04 -4.32 -22.04
N PRO A 50 2.84 -4.29 -21.41
CA PRO A 50 2.72 -3.82 -20.03
C PRO A 50 3.70 -4.54 -19.10
N ALA A 51 4.28 -3.79 -18.18
CA ALA A 51 5.13 -4.33 -17.13
C ALA A 51 4.32 -4.61 -15.86
N LEU A 52 4.51 -5.76 -15.23
CA LEU A 52 4.05 -6.07 -13.88
C LEU A 52 5.26 -6.13 -12.96
N LEU A 53 5.42 -5.14 -12.09
CA LEU A 53 6.47 -5.08 -11.09
C LEU A 53 5.95 -5.56 -9.74
N ALA A 54 6.21 -6.81 -9.43
CA ALA A 54 5.95 -7.39 -8.13
C ALA A 54 7.16 -7.24 -7.21
N GLY A 55 6.93 -7.04 -5.92
CA GLY A 55 8.04 -7.00 -4.97
C GLY A 55 7.59 -6.91 -3.55
N ILE A 56 8.31 -7.55 -2.66
CA ILE A 56 7.97 -7.56 -1.23
C ILE A 56 7.80 -6.13 -0.69
N SER A 57 7.02 -6.02 0.38
CA SER A 57 6.80 -4.73 1.04
C SER A 57 8.12 -4.14 1.53
N GLY A 58 8.42 -2.88 1.16
CA GLY A 58 9.68 -2.23 1.49
C GLY A 58 10.83 -2.52 0.52
N SER A 59 10.59 -3.15 -0.63
CA SER A 59 11.63 -3.38 -1.66
C SER A 59 12.02 -2.15 -2.49
N GLY A 60 11.33 -1.02 -2.30
CA GLY A 60 11.62 0.23 -3.02
C GLY A 60 11.09 0.28 -4.45
N LYS A 61 9.98 -0.38 -4.74
CA LYS A 61 9.27 -0.31 -6.04
C LYS A 61 9.06 1.12 -6.52
N THR A 62 8.73 2.03 -5.60
CA THR A 62 8.55 3.46 -5.86
C THR A 62 9.79 4.08 -6.51
N LEU A 63 11.00 3.73 -6.05
CA LEU A 63 12.24 4.26 -6.62
C LEU A 63 12.46 3.79 -8.07
N ILE A 64 12.04 2.57 -8.40
CA ILE A 64 12.12 2.07 -9.78
C ILE A 64 11.22 2.89 -10.69
N TYR A 65 9.94 3.08 -10.33
CA TYR A 65 9.10 3.84 -11.24
C TYR A 65 9.44 5.34 -11.26
N ILE A 66 10.04 5.93 -10.22
CA ILE A 66 10.62 7.27 -10.27
C ILE A 66 11.75 7.35 -11.31
N ASP A 67 12.63 6.35 -11.36
CA ASP A 67 13.70 6.27 -12.37
C ASP A 67 13.12 6.11 -13.79
N LEU A 68 12.06 5.31 -13.95
CA LEU A 68 11.34 5.21 -15.21
C LEU A 68 10.71 6.55 -15.61
N ILE A 69 10.01 7.23 -14.69
CA ILE A 69 9.43 8.57 -14.89
C ILE A 69 10.48 9.55 -15.37
N SER A 70 11.68 9.52 -14.78
CA SER A 70 12.79 10.41 -15.14
C SER A 70 13.12 10.31 -16.64
N SER A 71 13.15 9.09 -17.19
CA SER A 71 13.44 8.88 -18.62
C SER A 71 12.35 9.48 -19.53
N PHE A 72 11.08 9.41 -19.15
CA PHE A 72 9.98 9.98 -19.92
C PHE A 72 9.95 11.50 -19.84
N ILE A 73 10.15 12.06 -18.65
CA ILE A 73 10.20 13.52 -18.44
C ILE A 73 11.38 14.16 -19.19
N SER A 74 12.53 13.49 -19.27
CA SER A 74 13.69 13.95 -20.03
C SER A 74 13.41 13.98 -21.53
N ASN A 75 12.52 13.11 -22.02
CA ASN A 75 12.06 13.05 -23.41
C ASN A 75 10.79 13.90 -23.68
N ASN A 76 10.48 14.87 -22.80
CA ASN A 76 9.29 15.72 -22.89
C ASN A 76 7.96 14.95 -22.94
N LYS A 77 7.87 13.76 -22.36
CA LYS A 77 6.64 12.98 -22.25
C LYS A 77 5.99 13.22 -20.90
N SER A 78 4.66 13.19 -20.86
CA SER A 78 3.87 13.28 -19.64
C SER A 78 3.63 11.91 -19.03
N VAL A 79 3.36 11.89 -17.72
CA VAL A 79 3.18 10.66 -16.94
C VAL A 79 1.93 10.75 -16.08
N ILE A 80 1.20 9.66 -15.98
CA ILE A 80 0.12 9.49 -14.99
C ILE A 80 0.60 8.48 -13.95
N VAL A 81 0.48 8.83 -12.67
CA VAL A 81 0.69 7.93 -11.55
C VAL A 81 -0.61 7.80 -10.78
N LEU A 82 -1.17 6.60 -10.80
CA LEU A 82 -2.39 6.28 -10.05
C LEU A 82 -2.04 5.71 -8.70
N VAL A 83 -2.75 6.18 -7.70
CA VAL A 83 -2.75 5.62 -6.33
C VAL A 83 -4.19 5.26 -5.93
N PRO A 84 -4.38 4.23 -5.07
CA PRO A 84 -5.72 3.74 -4.76
C PRO A 84 -6.56 4.72 -3.92
N GLU A 85 -5.93 5.56 -3.11
CA GLU A 85 -6.62 6.45 -2.17
C GLU A 85 -6.07 7.87 -2.21
N ILE A 86 -6.95 8.86 -1.96
CA ILE A 86 -6.58 10.29 -1.96
C ILE A 86 -5.51 10.58 -0.90
N ALA A 87 -5.54 9.89 0.23
CA ALA A 87 -4.55 10.06 1.30
C ALA A 87 -3.10 9.81 0.81
N LEU A 88 -2.91 8.87 -0.11
CA LEU A 88 -1.60 8.52 -0.65
C LEU A 88 -1.09 9.53 -1.69
N ILE A 89 -1.98 10.35 -2.27
CA ILE A 89 -1.59 11.36 -3.25
C ILE A 89 -0.58 12.34 -2.66
N MET A 90 -0.82 12.79 -1.41
CA MET A 90 0.01 13.83 -0.80
C MET A 90 1.44 13.37 -0.52
N ASP A 91 1.59 12.13 -0.05
CA ASP A 91 2.91 11.57 0.25
C ASP A 91 3.70 11.33 -1.04
N LEU A 92 3.05 10.76 -2.05
CA LEU A 92 3.68 10.54 -3.35
C LEU A 92 3.95 11.85 -4.09
N TYR A 93 3.03 12.83 -3.99
CA TYR A 93 3.24 14.16 -4.54
C TYR A 93 4.53 14.80 -4.01
N LYS A 94 4.74 14.76 -2.67
CA LYS A 94 5.95 15.29 -2.06
C LYS A 94 7.22 14.63 -2.61
N ILE A 95 7.22 13.31 -2.67
CA ILE A 95 8.35 12.54 -3.18
C ILE A 95 8.63 12.91 -4.64
N LEU A 96 7.60 12.96 -5.47
CA LEU A 96 7.76 13.28 -6.89
C LEU A 96 8.13 14.74 -7.13
N ASP A 97 7.58 15.70 -6.35
CA ASP A 97 7.93 17.12 -6.50
C ASP A 97 9.37 17.41 -6.05
N ASP A 98 9.89 16.68 -5.05
CA ASP A 98 11.30 16.74 -4.67
C ASP A 98 12.23 16.27 -5.83
N HIS A 99 11.77 15.29 -6.66
CA HIS A 99 12.54 14.80 -7.81
C HIS A 99 12.32 15.61 -9.09
N PHE A 100 11.11 16.13 -9.29
CA PHE A 100 10.66 16.81 -10.50
C PHE A 100 10.00 18.15 -10.17
N PRO A 101 10.75 19.13 -9.63
CA PRO A 101 10.19 20.38 -9.12
C PRO A 101 9.33 21.09 -10.16
N GLY A 102 8.13 21.48 -9.76
CA GLY A 102 7.20 22.22 -10.60
C GLY A 102 6.51 21.44 -11.72
N LYS A 103 6.85 20.16 -11.94
CA LYS A 103 6.23 19.32 -12.98
C LYS A 103 5.07 18.46 -12.46
N VAL A 104 4.88 18.37 -11.15
CA VAL A 104 3.88 17.50 -10.54
C VAL A 104 2.55 18.22 -10.33
N ILE A 105 1.46 17.56 -10.62
CA ILE A 105 0.08 17.99 -10.37
C ILE A 105 -0.64 16.88 -9.64
N SER A 106 -1.30 17.24 -8.53
CA SER A 106 -2.27 16.32 -7.91
C SER A 106 -3.63 16.45 -8.59
N TRP A 107 -4.35 15.33 -8.75
CA TRP A 107 -5.65 15.32 -9.42
C TRP A 107 -6.59 14.31 -8.77
N HIS A 108 -7.69 14.79 -8.18
CA HIS A 108 -8.70 13.92 -7.56
C HIS A 108 -10.08 14.58 -7.52
N SER A 109 -11.13 13.78 -7.29
CA SER A 109 -12.53 14.22 -7.32
C SER A 109 -12.86 15.31 -6.29
N LYS A 110 -12.18 15.33 -5.14
CA LYS A 110 -12.42 16.30 -4.06
C LYS A 110 -11.70 17.64 -4.24
N MET A 111 -10.99 17.86 -5.35
CA MET A 111 -10.35 19.16 -5.63
C MET A 111 -11.40 20.26 -5.85
N LYS A 112 -11.08 21.49 -5.44
CA LYS A 112 -11.85 22.68 -5.77
C LYS A 112 -11.83 22.91 -7.30
N ILE A 113 -12.87 23.52 -7.83
CA ILE A 113 -12.97 23.81 -9.28
C ILE A 113 -11.82 24.71 -9.73
N SER A 114 -11.43 25.69 -8.92
CA SER A 114 -10.26 26.56 -9.15
C SER A 114 -8.98 25.77 -9.37
N ASP A 115 -8.72 24.78 -8.51
CA ASP A 115 -7.50 23.98 -8.57
C ASP A 115 -7.49 23.07 -9.81
N LYS A 116 -8.67 22.51 -10.17
CA LYS A 116 -8.83 21.76 -11.41
C LYS A 116 -8.56 22.64 -12.65
N LYS A 117 -9.11 23.86 -12.69
CA LYS A 117 -8.85 24.82 -13.77
C LYS A 117 -7.36 25.16 -13.86
N PHE A 118 -6.71 25.45 -12.73
CA PHE A 118 -5.27 25.70 -12.69
C PHE A 118 -4.47 24.49 -13.19
N GLY A 119 -4.84 23.29 -12.76
CA GLY A 119 -4.23 22.03 -13.25
C GLY A 119 -4.36 21.87 -14.76
N LEU A 120 -5.54 22.15 -15.34
CA LEU A 120 -5.76 22.09 -16.80
C LEU A 120 -4.90 23.12 -17.56
N ILE A 121 -4.80 24.35 -17.06
CA ILE A 121 -3.94 25.38 -17.66
C ILE A 121 -2.47 24.92 -17.64
N LYS A 122 -2.03 24.34 -16.50
CA LYS A 122 -0.66 23.84 -16.36
C LYS A 122 -0.39 22.67 -17.30
N ILE A 123 -1.34 21.74 -17.47
CA ILE A 123 -1.26 20.64 -18.44
C ILE A 123 -1.11 21.20 -19.87
N LYS A 124 -1.92 22.19 -20.25
CA LYS A 124 -1.89 22.81 -21.59
C LYS A 124 -0.58 23.52 -21.89
N ASN A 125 -0.02 24.21 -20.89
CA ASN A 125 1.17 25.06 -21.06
C ASN A 125 2.49 24.31 -20.91
N ASN A 126 2.51 23.12 -20.29
CA ASN A 126 3.72 22.35 -20.06
C ASN A 126 3.93 21.27 -21.12
N LYS A 127 5.18 21.18 -21.62
CA LYS A 127 5.58 20.11 -22.55
C LYS A 127 5.53 18.72 -21.90
N SER A 128 5.77 18.64 -20.60
CA SER A 128 5.71 17.39 -19.82
C SER A 128 5.18 17.65 -18.42
N THR A 129 4.30 16.78 -17.95
CA THR A 129 3.62 16.90 -16.66
C THR A 129 3.48 15.52 -16.01
N ILE A 130 3.63 15.47 -14.70
CA ILE A 130 3.37 14.27 -13.90
C ILE A 130 2.06 14.50 -13.15
N ILE A 131 1.06 13.64 -13.40
CA ILE A 131 -0.22 13.69 -12.68
C ILE A 131 -0.23 12.58 -11.66
N VAL A 132 -0.31 12.94 -10.38
CA VAL A 132 -0.57 11.99 -9.28
C VAL A 132 -2.05 12.02 -8.96
N SER A 133 -2.73 10.90 -9.08
CA SER A 133 -4.19 10.85 -9.02
C SER A 133 -4.73 9.54 -8.49
N THR A 134 -6.01 9.57 -8.12
CA THR A 134 -6.84 8.37 -8.09
C THR A 134 -7.43 8.10 -9.48
N ARG A 135 -8.43 7.24 -9.59
CA ARG A 135 -9.10 6.83 -10.84
C ARG A 135 -9.32 7.96 -11.86
N SER A 136 -9.73 9.15 -11.39
CA SER A 136 -10.08 10.27 -12.26
C SER A 136 -8.90 10.84 -13.09
N GLY A 137 -7.66 10.61 -12.70
CA GLY A 137 -6.49 11.05 -13.47
C GLY A 137 -6.33 10.33 -14.80
N LEU A 138 -6.94 9.15 -14.96
CA LEU A 138 -6.96 8.46 -16.25
C LEU A 138 -7.67 9.25 -17.36
N PHE A 139 -8.48 10.22 -17.01
CA PHE A 139 -9.21 11.04 -17.98
C PHE A 139 -8.62 12.46 -18.15
N ALA A 140 -7.45 12.74 -17.54
CA ALA A 140 -6.78 14.02 -17.71
C ALA A 140 -6.31 14.21 -19.17
N PRO A 141 -6.51 15.41 -19.77
CA PRO A 141 -6.26 15.65 -21.20
C PRO A 141 -4.77 15.87 -21.50
N LEU A 142 -3.97 14.83 -21.38
CA LEU A 142 -2.54 14.83 -21.72
C LEU A 142 -2.35 14.46 -23.18
N SER A 143 -1.80 15.37 -23.97
CA SER A 143 -1.53 15.18 -25.41
C SER A 143 -0.28 14.34 -25.68
N ASN A 144 0.67 14.33 -24.77
CA ASN A 144 1.98 13.67 -24.94
C ASN A 144 2.24 12.65 -23.83
N LEU A 145 1.30 11.73 -23.62
CA LEU A 145 1.40 10.71 -22.59
C LEU A 145 2.44 9.66 -22.98
N GLY A 146 3.44 9.43 -22.12
CA GLY A 146 4.49 8.44 -22.34
C GLY A 146 4.41 7.25 -21.39
N LEU A 147 3.93 7.47 -20.16
CA LEU A 147 3.90 6.41 -19.15
C LEU A 147 2.64 6.51 -18.27
N ILE A 148 2.05 5.36 -17.98
CA ILE A 148 1.04 5.20 -16.93
C ILE A 148 1.63 4.26 -15.86
N VAL A 149 1.62 4.70 -14.62
CA VAL A 149 1.97 3.90 -13.44
C VAL A 149 0.69 3.64 -12.66
N VAL A 150 0.40 2.38 -12.33
CA VAL A 150 -0.70 2.00 -11.44
C VAL A 150 -0.07 1.38 -10.19
N ASP A 151 0.03 2.17 -9.13
CA ASP A 151 0.61 1.72 -7.86
C ASP A 151 -0.44 0.99 -7.02
N GLU A 152 -0.04 -0.07 -6.31
CA GLU A 152 -0.92 -0.99 -5.57
C GLU A 152 -2.10 -1.47 -6.44
N GLU A 153 -1.81 -1.99 -7.65
CA GLU A 153 -2.77 -2.30 -8.72
C GLU A 153 -3.88 -3.29 -8.31
N GLN A 154 -3.62 -4.12 -7.28
CA GLN A 154 -4.57 -5.09 -6.74
C GLN A 154 -5.71 -4.45 -5.93
N GLU A 155 -5.60 -3.15 -5.58
CA GLU A 155 -6.57 -2.51 -4.70
C GLU A 155 -7.96 -2.40 -5.35
N THR A 156 -8.96 -2.85 -4.59
CA THR A 156 -10.36 -2.85 -5.04
C THR A 156 -10.93 -1.46 -5.31
N SER A 157 -10.33 -0.42 -4.71
CA SER A 157 -10.71 0.98 -4.92
C SER A 157 -10.49 1.47 -6.36
N TYR A 158 -9.74 0.73 -7.18
CA TYR A 158 -9.63 1.00 -8.61
C TYR A 158 -10.87 0.63 -9.42
N LYS A 159 -11.79 -0.15 -8.84
CA LYS A 159 -13.09 -0.43 -9.43
C LYS A 159 -14.08 0.69 -9.10
N GLU A 160 -14.74 1.26 -10.11
CA GLU A 160 -15.89 2.12 -9.94
C GLU A 160 -17.14 1.27 -10.08
N ASP A 161 -17.81 0.99 -8.96
CA ASP A 161 -19.03 0.19 -8.89
C ASP A 161 -20.19 0.93 -8.21
N SER A 162 -19.98 2.18 -7.83
CA SER A 162 -20.97 3.01 -7.14
C SER A 162 -21.73 3.94 -8.07
N LYS A 163 -21.13 4.34 -9.19
CA LYS A 163 -21.69 5.32 -10.14
C LYS A 163 -21.38 4.91 -11.58
N SER A 164 -22.35 5.09 -12.45
CA SER A 164 -22.14 4.95 -13.91
C SER A 164 -21.24 6.07 -14.43
N PRO A 165 -20.33 5.77 -15.39
CA PRO A 165 -20.02 4.45 -15.95
C PRO A 165 -19.23 3.56 -14.98
N TYR A 166 -19.55 2.27 -14.97
CA TYR A 166 -18.82 1.25 -14.21
C TYR A 166 -17.56 0.85 -14.96
N TYR A 167 -16.39 0.89 -14.30
CA TYR A 167 -15.12 0.54 -14.91
C TYR A 167 -14.08 0.10 -13.89
N ASN A 168 -13.05 -0.59 -14.35
CA ASN A 168 -11.84 -0.85 -13.58
C ASN A 168 -10.71 0.03 -14.13
N SER A 169 -10.07 0.79 -13.26
CA SER A 169 -9.00 1.71 -13.67
C SER A 169 -7.78 1.02 -14.28
N ARG A 170 -7.49 -0.23 -13.90
CA ARG A 170 -6.44 -1.02 -14.57
C ARG A 170 -6.77 -1.24 -16.04
N ASP A 171 -8.00 -1.63 -16.34
CA ASP A 171 -8.45 -1.91 -17.71
C ASP A 171 -8.47 -0.62 -18.54
N VAL A 172 -8.95 0.48 -17.94
CA VAL A 172 -8.88 1.80 -18.58
C VAL A 172 -7.43 2.23 -18.81
N ALA A 173 -6.51 2.00 -17.86
CA ALA A 173 -5.09 2.28 -18.03
C ALA A 173 -4.48 1.47 -19.19
N LEU A 174 -4.81 0.18 -19.30
CA LEU A 174 -4.41 -0.69 -20.41
C LEU A 174 -4.93 -0.18 -21.75
N MET A 175 -6.20 0.18 -21.83
CA MET A 175 -6.80 0.74 -23.05
C MET A 175 -6.15 2.09 -23.40
N ARG A 176 -6.03 2.97 -22.41
CA ARG A 176 -5.42 4.29 -22.64
C ARG A 176 -3.97 4.19 -23.07
N SER A 177 -3.19 3.26 -22.50
CA SER A 177 -1.81 3.07 -22.93
C SER A 177 -1.71 2.64 -24.39
N LYS A 178 -2.62 1.77 -24.84
CA LYS A 178 -2.69 1.36 -26.27
C LYS A 178 -3.06 2.54 -27.19
N PHE A 179 -4.10 3.31 -26.85
CA PHE A 179 -4.52 4.46 -27.66
C PHE A 179 -3.45 5.54 -27.76
N ASN A 180 -2.74 5.82 -26.67
CA ASN A 180 -1.69 6.83 -26.66
C ASN A 180 -0.31 6.29 -27.06
N GLN A 181 -0.18 5.00 -27.39
CA GLN A 181 1.11 4.33 -27.63
C GLN A 181 2.10 4.59 -26.49
N SER A 182 1.59 4.64 -25.26
CA SER A 182 2.38 4.88 -24.06
C SER A 182 2.69 3.58 -23.32
N ASN A 183 3.75 3.56 -22.53
CA ASN A 183 4.09 2.43 -21.70
C ASN A 183 3.17 2.35 -20.46
N LEU A 184 2.99 1.14 -19.94
CA LEU A 184 2.23 0.89 -18.73
C LEU A 184 3.04 0.03 -17.77
N ILE A 185 3.05 0.42 -16.51
CA ILE A 185 3.57 -0.40 -15.41
C ILE A 185 2.52 -0.54 -14.30
N LEU A 186 2.21 -1.78 -13.97
CA LEU A 186 1.42 -2.17 -12.80
C LEU A 186 2.38 -2.52 -11.67
N VAL A 187 2.18 -1.95 -10.51
CA VAL A 187 3.09 -2.09 -9.37
C VAL A 187 2.34 -2.64 -8.17
N SER A 188 2.86 -3.68 -7.55
CA SER A 188 2.22 -4.28 -6.38
C SER A 188 3.19 -5.03 -5.49
N SER A 189 2.85 -5.17 -4.21
CA SER A 189 3.49 -6.14 -3.32
C SER A 189 2.80 -7.50 -3.35
N SER A 190 1.55 -7.52 -3.79
CA SER A 190 0.72 -8.72 -3.93
C SER A 190 -0.19 -8.54 -5.15
N PRO A 191 0.31 -8.75 -6.38
CA PRO A 191 -0.43 -8.50 -7.61
C PRO A 191 -1.83 -9.13 -7.60
N SER A 192 -2.76 -8.59 -8.36
CA SER A 192 -4.04 -9.27 -8.57
C SER A 192 -3.84 -10.57 -9.35
N LEU A 193 -4.72 -11.53 -9.11
CA LEU A 193 -4.65 -12.84 -9.79
C LEU A 193 -4.75 -12.68 -11.32
N GLU A 194 -5.53 -11.69 -11.80
CA GLU A 194 -5.63 -11.37 -13.23
C GLU A 194 -4.31 -10.86 -13.80
N SER A 195 -3.62 -9.96 -13.09
CA SER A 195 -2.33 -9.43 -13.55
C SER A 195 -1.26 -10.53 -13.54
N TYR A 196 -1.27 -11.38 -12.52
CA TYR A 196 -0.38 -12.54 -12.45
C TYR A 196 -0.65 -13.54 -13.58
N TYR A 197 -1.92 -13.90 -13.82
CA TYR A 197 -2.32 -14.76 -14.92
C TYR A 197 -1.86 -14.21 -16.29
N ASN A 198 -2.06 -12.92 -16.53
CA ASN A 198 -1.61 -12.27 -17.76
C ASN A 198 -0.07 -12.33 -17.91
N SER A 199 0.67 -12.30 -16.83
CA SER A 199 2.12 -12.47 -16.86
C SER A 199 2.50 -13.92 -17.21
N LYS A 200 1.82 -14.93 -16.66
CA LYS A 200 2.03 -16.35 -17.00
C LYS A 200 1.68 -16.64 -18.47
N LYS A 201 0.68 -15.95 -19.02
CA LYS A 201 0.33 -16.02 -20.45
C LYS A 201 1.21 -15.15 -21.35
N ASN A 202 2.30 -14.60 -20.83
CA ASN A 202 3.25 -13.77 -21.57
C ASN A 202 2.60 -12.52 -22.25
N ARG A 203 1.48 -12.05 -21.69
CA ARG A 203 0.81 -10.80 -22.09
C ARG A 203 1.44 -9.59 -21.41
N PHE A 204 1.95 -9.77 -20.18
CA PHE A 204 2.70 -8.80 -19.41
C PHE A 204 4.13 -9.27 -19.20
N ASN A 205 5.09 -8.37 -19.19
CA ASN A 205 6.44 -8.64 -18.73
C ASN A 205 6.46 -8.65 -17.21
N TYR A 206 6.94 -9.73 -16.57
CA TYR A 206 6.95 -9.90 -15.11
C TYR A 206 8.33 -9.65 -14.52
N TYR A 207 8.38 -8.80 -13.50
CA TYR A 207 9.61 -8.45 -12.79
C TYR A 207 9.38 -8.58 -11.29
N THR A 208 10.36 -9.14 -10.58
CA THR A 208 10.26 -9.36 -9.13
C THR A 208 11.39 -8.69 -8.38
N LEU A 209 11.05 -8.11 -7.22
CA LEU A 209 11.99 -7.60 -6.22
C LEU A 209 11.85 -8.44 -4.95
N ASN A 210 12.85 -9.28 -4.69
CA ASN A 210 12.79 -10.24 -3.60
C ASN A 210 13.47 -9.74 -2.33
N ASN A 211 14.24 -8.65 -2.42
CA ASN A 211 14.96 -8.07 -1.29
C ASN A 211 14.33 -6.75 -0.85
N ARG A 212 14.30 -6.50 0.45
CA ARG A 212 13.95 -5.19 1.00
C ARG A 212 15.08 -4.18 0.74
N TYR A 213 14.69 -2.92 0.62
CA TYR A 213 15.66 -1.83 0.57
C TYR A 213 16.60 -1.89 1.78
N MET A 214 17.91 -1.69 1.58
CA MET A 214 18.95 -1.86 2.58
C MET A 214 19.09 -3.28 3.17
N ASN A 215 18.57 -4.30 2.49
CA ASN A 215 18.64 -5.73 2.87
C ASN A 215 18.06 -6.05 4.27
N PHE A 216 17.08 -5.29 4.73
CA PHE A 216 16.36 -5.65 5.94
C PHE A 216 15.63 -6.99 5.76
N GLU A 217 15.66 -7.82 6.78
CA GLU A 217 15.05 -9.13 6.76
C GLU A 217 13.51 -9.04 6.76
N VAL A 218 12.86 -10.00 6.09
CA VAL A 218 11.42 -10.20 6.25
C VAL A 218 11.11 -10.70 7.67
N PRO A 219 9.93 -10.40 8.24
CA PRO A 219 9.59 -10.84 9.59
C PRO A 219 9.61 -12.36 9.70
N LYS A 220 10.09 -12.88 10.82
CA LYS A 220 9.89 -14.30 11.18
C LYS A 220 8.41 -14.55 11.42
N ILE A 221 7.78 -15.39 10.59
CA ILE A 221 6.35 -15.67 10.66
C ILE A 221 6.09 -16.91 11.51
N LEU A 222 5.24 -16.76 12.52
CA LEU A 222 4.77 -17.84 13.38
C LEU A 222 3.27 -18.03 13.19
N ILE A 223 2.87 -19.23 12.77
CA ILE A 223 1.46 -19.62 12.67
C ILE A 223 1.04 -20.30 13.97
N LEU A 224 -0.07 -19.84 14.54
CA LEU A 224 -0.64 -20.41 15.77
C LEU A 224 -2.01 -21.03 15.49
N ASN A 225 -2.12 -22.32 15.73
CA ASN A 225 -3.38 -23.07 15.62
C ASN A 225 -4.29 -22.77 16.82
N MET A 226 -5.34 -22.00 16.60
CA MET A 226 -6.28 -21.58 17.63
C MET A 226 -7.32 -22.66 18.00
N LYS A 227 -7.29 -23.86 17.37
CA LYS A 227 -8.04 -25.04 17.87
C LYS A 227 -7.41 -25.63 19.12
N ASN A 228 -6.10 -25.44 19.30
CA ASN A 228 -5.38 -25.98 20.47
C ASN A 228 -5.62 -25.09 21.69
N LYS A 229 -6.27 -25.63 22.72
CA LYS A 229 -6.59 -24.92 23.98
C LYS A 229 -5.34 -24.40 24.71
N GLU A 230 -4.20 -25.06 24.54
CA GLU A 230 -2.91 -24.67 25.12
C GLU A 230 -2.41 -23.29 24.59
N ASN A 231 -2.85 -22.89 23.43
CA ASN A 231 -2.50 -21.58 22.86
C ASN A 231 -3.24 -20.41 23.54
N TYR A 232 -4.22 -20.69 24.41
CA TYR A 232 -4.96 -19.68 25.13
C TYR A 232 -4.42 -19.45 26.53
N ARG A 233 -4.48 -18.21 26.99
CA ARG A 233 -4.25 -17.85 28.38
C ARG A 233 -5.58 -17.72 29.11
N LYS A 234 -5.65 -18.11 30.38
CA LYS A 234 -6.84 -17.87 31.22
C LYS A 234 -7.24 -16.39 31.12
N GLY A 235 -8.49 -16.14 30.72
CA GLY A 235 -9.04 -14.78 30.57
C GLY A 235 -9.03 -14.16 29.17
N SER A 236 -8.44 -14.81 28.15
CA SER A 236 -8.51 -14.36 26.76
C SER A 236 -8.82 -15.50 25.81
N SER A 237 -9.97 -15.45 25.15
CA SER A 237 -10.34 -16.40 24.09
C SER A 237 -10.00 -15.89 22.68
N LEU A 238 -9.51 -14.66 22.53
CA LEU A 238 -9.24 -14.04 21.24
C LEU A 238 -7.75 -13.86 20.95
N ILE A 239 -6.92 -13.79 21.99
CA ILE A 239 -5.48 -13.52 21.85
C ILE A 239 -4.73 -14.70 22.46
N SER A 240 -3.81 -15.28 21.71
CA SER A 240 -2.98 -16.40 22.17
C SER A 240 -1.99 -15.95 23.25
N ALA A 241 -1.63 -16.89 24.14
CA ALA A 241 -0.60 -16.68 25.16
C ALA A 241 0.72 -16.21 24.52
N LYS A 242 1.14 -16.87 23.43
CA LYS A 242 2.36 -16.51 22.70
C LYS A 242 2.34 -15.09 22.15
N LEU A 243 1.19 -14.63 21.62
CA LEU A 243 1.09 -13.24 21.12
C LEU A 243 1.17 -12.25 22.29
N ILE A 244 0.56 -12.54 23.44
CA ILE A 244 0.66 -11.69 24.64
C ILE A 244 2.11 -11.58 25.11
N ASP A 245 2.86 -12.68 25.15
CA ASP A 245 4.25 -12.71 25.57
C ASP A 245 5.15 -11.89 24.63
N GLU A 246 4.95 -12.04 23.32
CA GLU A 246 5.71 -11.28 22.32
C GLU A 246 5.36 -9.77 22.35
N ILE A 247 4.09 -9.41 22.62
CA ILE A 247 3.70 -8.02 22.84
C ILE A 247 4.46 -7.43 24.03
N ASN A 248 4.52 -8.15 25.18
CA ASN A 248 5.25 -7.69 26.35
C ASN A 248 6.75 -7.50 26.07
N LEU A 249 7.37 -8.41 25.34
CA LEU A 249 8.79 -8.30 24.93
C LEU A 249 9.04 -7.04 24.08
N VAL A 250 8.15 -6.77 23.12
CA VAL A 250 8.29 -5.61 22.23
C VAL A 250 8.02 -4.29 22.96
N LEU A 251 7.06 -4.27 23.89
CA LEU A 251 6.78 -3.11 24.73
C LEU A 251 7.96 -2.80 25.66
N SER A 252 8.57 -3.82 26.28
CA SER A 252 9.76 -3.64 27.12
C SER A 252 10.97 -3.09 26.34
N ALA A 253 11.05 -3.41 25.04
CA ALA A 253 12.05 -2.85 24.12
C ALA A 253 11.69 -1.44 23.59
N LYS A 254 10.59 -0.82 24.07
CA LYS A 254 10.08 0.49 23.60
C LYS A 254 9.85 0.54 22.09
N LYS A 255 9.40 -0.59 21.51
CA LYS A 255 9.02 -0.72 20.10
C LYS A 255 7.52 -0.80 19.97
N GLN A 256 7.03 -0.62 18.74
CA GLN A 256 5.61 -0.53 18.43
C GLN A 256 5.06 -1.81 17.83
N ILE A 257 3.76 -2.00 17.99
CA ILE A 257 3.03 -3.19 17.59
C ILE A 257 1.84 -2.79 16.72
N LEU A 258 1.62 -3.55 15.64
CA LEU A 258 0.40 -3.47 14.83
C LEU A 258 -0.41 -4.75 15.02
N LEU A 259 -1.71 -4.61 15.23
CA LEU A 259 -2.63 -5.74 15.31
C LEU A 259 -3.72 -5.59 14.25
N LEU A 260 -3.89 -6.62 13.43
CA LEU A 260 -4.94 -6.70 12.40
C LEU A 260 -6.10 -7.55 12.89
N HIS A 261 -7.30 -6.97 12.88
CA HIS A 261 -8.54 -7.68 13.08
C HIS A 261 -9.50 -7.36 11.95
N ASN A 262 -9.64 -8.28 11.00
CA ASN A 262 -10.40 -8.08 9.76
C ASN A 262 -11.92 -8.19 9.96
N ARG A 263 -12.47 -7.59 11.02
CA ARG A 263 -13.90 -7.55 11.31
C ARG A 263 -14.32 -6.16 11.77
N PHE A 264 -15.39 -5.66 11.17
CA PHE A 264 -15.92 -4.33 11.50
C PHE A 264 -16.86 -4.37 12.72
N GLY A 265 -17.02 -3.22 13.39
CA GLY A 265 -18.03 -3.01 14.42
C GLY A 265 -17.61 -3.45 15.82
N ASP A 266 -18.55 -4.04 16.57
CA ASP A 266 -18.40 -4.28 18.02
C ASP A 266 -17.29 -5.28 18.40
N TYR A 267 -16.91 -6.17 17.50
CA TYR A 267 -15.83 -7.11 17.77
C TYR A 267 -14.46 -6.42 17.90
N THR A 268 -14.18 -5.43 17.09
CA THR A 268 -12.94 -4.64 17.23
C THR A 268 -12.96 -3.84 18.54
N LYS A 269 -14.11 -3.31 18.94
CA LYS A 269 -14.29 -2.65 20.25
C LYS A 269 -14.08 -3.62 21.42
N LYS A 270 -14.61 -4.85 21.31
CA LYS A 270 -14.41 -5.90 22.33
C LYS A 270 -12.92 -6.24 22.45
N LEU A 271 -12.26 -6.45 21.34
CA LEU A 271 -10.82 -6.74 21.33
C LEU A 271 -10.00 -5.58 21.93
N TYR A 272 -10.34 -4.34 21.59
CA TYR A 272 -9.71 -3.15 22.15
C TYR A 272 -9.85 -3.10 23.70
N LYS A 273 -11.05 -3.39 24.23
CA LYS A 273 -11.26 -3.48 25.69
C LYS A 273 -10.43 -4.58 26.35
N ILE A 274 -10.26 -5.71 25.68
CA ILE A 274 -9.39 -6.81 26.15
C ILE A 274 -7.93 -6.35 26.19
N LEU A 275 -7.46 -5.69 25.15
CA LEU A 275 -6.08 -5.18 25.10
C LEU A 275 -5.81 -4.16 26.21
N LEU A 276 -6.74 -3.24 26.50
CA LEU A 276 -6.61 -2.30 27.60
C LEU A 276 -6.48 -2.98 28.96
N LYS A 277 -7.17 -4.11 29.15
CA LYS A 277 -7.06 -4.90 30.38
C LYS A 277 -5.75 -5.67 30.49
N LEU A 278 -5.26 -6.19 29.35
CA LEU A 278 -4.02 -6.98 29.30
C LEU A 278 -2.76 -6.10 29.42
N PHE A 279 -2.83 -4.89 28.88
CA PHE A 279 -1.70 -3.94 28.81
C PHE A 279 -2.06 -2.56 29.35
N PRO A 280 -2.39 -2.44 30.68
CA PRO A 280 -2.94 -1.22 31.26
C PRO A 280 -1.96 -0.03 31.28
N LYS A 281 -0.66 -0.29 31.13
CA LYS A 281 0.41 0.74 31.10
C LYS A 281 0.75 1.21 29.70
N SER A 282 0.12 0.66 28.64
CA SER A 282 0.43 0.94 27.26
C SER A 282 -0.61 1.84 26.62
N ASN A 283 -0.17 2.72 25.75
CA ASN A 283 -1.05 3.57 24.96
C ASN A 283 -1.55 2.78 23.72
N ILE A 284 -2.83 2.46 23.73
CA ILE A 284 -3.47 1.65 22.69
C ILE A 284 -4.47 2.52 21.92
N ALA A 285 -4.41 2.50 20.60
CA ALA A 285 -5.37 3.18 19.76
C ALA A 285 -6.02 2.23 18.76
N ARG A 286 -7.24 2.60 18.31
CA ARG A 286 -7.92 1.95 17.20
C ARG A 286 -7.72 2.75 15.92
N TYR A 287 -7.60 2.02 14.82
CA TYR A 287 -7.53 2.57 13.46
C TYR A 287 -8.56 1.88 12.57
N ASP A 288 -9.80 2.30 12.73
CA ASP A 288 -10.98 1.85 12.00
C ASP A 288 -11.83 3.04 11.54
N SER A 289 -12.86 2.79 10.73
CA SER A 289 -13.69 3.84 10.16
C SER A 289 -14.34 4.74 11.22
N GLU A 290 -14.66 4.21 12.40
CA GLU A 290 -15.28 4.98 13.50
C GLU A 290 -14.25 5.89 14.20
N SER A 291 -13.08 5.33 14.56
CA SER A 291 -12.02 6.10 15.20
C SER A 291 -11.45 7.18 14.28
N VAL A 292 -11.32 6.89 12.99
CA VAL A 292 -10.90 7.87 11.98
C VAL A 292 -11.92 9.00 11.80
N LYS A 293 -13.23 8.71 11.86
CA LYS A 293 -14.26 9.75 11.84
C LYS A 293 -14.20 10.66 13.09
N LYS A 294 -13.88 10.06 14.25
CA LYS A 294 -13.87 10.77 15.53
C LYS A 294 -12.61 11.61 15.75
N TYR A 295 -11.44 11.04 15.46
CA TYR A 295 -10.14 11.64 15.82
C TYR A 295 -9.36 12.17 14.63
N GLY A 296 -9.76 11.84 13.41
CA GLY A 296 -9.06 12.16 12.17
C GLY A 296 -7.97 11.14 11.80
N TYR A 297 -7.89 10.87 10.50
CA TYR A 297 -6.92 9.95 9.90
C TYR A 297 -5.47 10.32 10.26
N PHE A 298 -5.10 11.57 9.98
CA PHE A 298 -3.72 12.05 10.17
C PHE A 298 -3.28 12.10 11.63
N LYS A 299 -4.19 12.44 12.55
CA LYS A 299 -3.87 12.55 13.97
C LYS A 299 -3.42 11.21 14.54
N ILE A 300 -4.19 10.13 14.30
CA ILE A 300 -3.86 8.80 14.82
C ILE A 300 -2.51 8.34 14.26
N LEU A 301 -2.26 8.56 12.96
CA LEU A 301 -1.01 8.17 12.34
C LEU A 301 0.19 8.98 12.84
N ASN A 302 0.03 10.28 12.99
CA ASN A 302 1.09 11.13 13.54
C ASN A 302 1.40 10.75 14.99
N ASP A 303 0.38 10.53 15.82
CA ASP A 303 0.59 10.08 17.20
C ASP A 303 1.31 8.73 17.27
N PHE A 304 1.04 7.83 16.31
CA PHE A 304 1.77 6.57 16.20
C PHE A 304 3.21 6.79 15.70
N HIS A 305 3.45 7.64 14.71
CA HIS A 305 4.80 7.99 14.24
C HIS A 305 5.64 8.66 15.33
N GLU A 306 5.03 9.50 16.15
CA GLU A 306 5.67 10.16 17.28
C GLU A 306 5.83 9.25 18.52
N LYS A 307 5.49 7.97 18.41
CA LYS A 307 5.56 6.97 19.48
C LYS A 307 4.68 7.29 20.70
N LYS A 308 3.63 8.08 20.51
CA LYS A 308 2.60 8.34 21.56
C LYS A 308 1.65 7.15 21.71
N ILE A 309 1.60 6.26 20.72
CA ILE A 309 0.81 5.03 20.68
C ILE A 309 1.75 3.85 20.57
N ASP A 310 1.64 2.88 21.47
CA ASP A 310 2.46 1.68 21.52
C ASP A 310 1.86 0.54 20.69
N ILE A 311 0.53 0.38 20.78
CA ILE A 311 -0.21 -0.67 20.06
C ILE A 311 -1.29 -0.01 19.21
N LEU A 312 -1.24 -0.26 17.90
CA LEU A 312 -2.27 0.19 16.98
C LEU A 312 -3.09 -1.02 16.49
N LEU A 313 -4.35 -1.08 16.92
CA LEU A 313 -5.31 -2.07 16.47
C LEU A 313 -6.10 -1.54 15.29
N GLY A 314 -6.05 -2.22 14.15
CA GLY A 314 -6.77 -1.77 12.96
C GLY A 314 -7.46 -2.87 12.18
N THR A 315 -8.28 -2.43 11.22
CA THR A 315 -8.89 -3.27 10.19
C THR A 315 -8.04 -3.24 8.92
N GLN A 316 -8.61 -3.54 7.76
CA GLN A 316 -7.90 -3.49 6.47
C GLN A 316 -7.15 -2.16 6.21
N MET A 317 -7.62 -1.06 6.80
CA MET A 317 -6.99 0.27 6.62
C MET A 317 -5.53 0.32 7.12
N ILE A 318 -5.16 -0.49 8.13
CA ILE A 318 -3.79 -0.50 8.70
C ILE A 318 -2.79 -1.20 7.76
N ALA A 319 -3.27 -2.06 6.87
CA ALA A 319 -2.43 -2.77 5.92
C ALA A 319 -2.03 -1.92 4.71
N LYS A 320 -2.66 -0.74 4.50
CA LYS A 320 -2.51 0.07 3.29
C LYS A 320 -1.47 1.19 3.43
N GLY A 321 -0.62 1.34 2.42
CA GLY A 321 0.16 2.53 2.06
C GLY A 321 1.07 3.20 3.10
N ILE A 322 0.98 2.90 4.39
CA ILE A 322 1.63 3.64 5.46
C ILE A 322 2.98 3.01 5.81
N ASP A 323 4.01 3.81 5.96
CA ASP A 323 5.33 3.36 6.40
C ASP A 323 5.54 3.59 7.90
N PHE A 324 5.78 2.51 8.66
CA PHE A 324 5.97 2.54 10.11
C PHE A 324 7.41 2.18 10.48
N LYS A 325 8.16 3.13 11.02
CA LYS A 325 9.61 2.98 11.27
C LYS A 325 9.96 2.11 12.49
N ASN A 326 9.09 2.06 13.49
CA ASN A 326 9.40 1.44 14.79
C ASN A 326 8.62 0.14 15.07
N VAL A 327 7.93 -0.41 14.10
CA VAL A 327 7.13 -1.63 14.25
C VAL A 327 8.02 -2.86 14.20
N LEU A 328 8.06 -3.60 15.31
CA LEU A 328 8.85 -4.83 15.45
C LEU A 328 7.96 -6.09 15.47
N LEU A 329 6.69 -5.96 15.85
CA LEU A 329 5.72 -7.06 15.89
C LEU A 329 4.45 -6.68 15.13
N VAL A 330 3.99 -7.61 14.30
CA VAL A 330 2.65 -7.56 13.74
C VAL A 330 1.87 -8.82 14.16
N GLY A 331 0.60 -8.65 14.50
CA GLY A 331 -0.28 -9.76 14.90
C GLY A 331 -1.55 -9.78 14.06
N VAL A 332 -1.82 -10.88 13.37
CA VAL A 332 -3.11 -11.15 12.73
C VAL A 332 -3.95 -11.95 13.72
N ILE A 333 -4.98 -11.33 14.27
CA ILE A 333 -5.76 -11.89 15.39
C ILE A 333 -6.60 -13.09 14.96
N ASN A 334 -7.14 -13.06 13.76
CA ASN A 334 -7.82 -14.19 13.15
C ASN A 334 -7.72 -14.09 11.62
N ALA A 335 -6.89 -14.95 11.04
CA ALA A 335 -6.63 -14.96 9.60
C ALA A 335 -7.80 -15.55 8.78
N ASP A 336 -8.71 -16.28 9.42
CA ASP A 336 -9.84 -16.95 8.75
C ASP A 336 -11.05 -16.02 8.55
N LEU A 337 -11.04 -14.83 9.16
CA LEU A 337 -12.15 -13.89 9.05
C LEU A 337 -12.33 -13.38 7.63
N GLY A 338 -13.43 -13.77 7.01
CA GLY A 338 -13.78 -13.43 5.65
C GLY A 338 -13.75 -14.62 4.67
N MET A 339 -13.20 -15.77 5.07
CA MET A 339 -13.23 -17.00 4.24
C MET A 339 -14.65 -17.50 3.95
N SER A 340 -15.57 -17.28 4.89
CA SER A 340 -16.98 -17.69 4.74
C SER A 340 -17.83 -16.73 3.90
N LEU A 341 -17.28 -15.64 3.40
CA LEU A 341 -18.03 -14.72 2.55
C LEU A 341 -18.33 -15.38 1.20
N PRO A 342 -19.52 -15.19 0.63
CA PRO A 342 -19.89 -15.71 -0.68
C PRO A 342 -19.22 -14.90 -1.80
N ASP A 343 -17.90 -14.84 -1.78
CA ASP A 343 -17.05 -14.13 -2.75
C ASP A 343 -15.94 -15.10 -3.19
N PHE A 344 -15.92 -15.47 -4.46
CA PHE A 344 -14.90 -16.35 -5.02
C PHE A 344 -13.46 -15.82 -4.87
N ARG A 345 -13.30 -14.51 -4.63
CA ARG A 345 -12.01 -13.86 -4.36
C ARG A 345 -11.68 -13.75 -2.86
N ALA A 346 -12.49 -14.34 -1.99
CA ALA A 346 -12.29 -14.18 -0.54
C ALA A 346 -10.87 -14.61 -0.12
N GLU A 347 -10.41 -15.75 -0.61
CA GLU A 347 -9.09 -16.30 -0.28
C GLU A 347 -7.95 -15.42 -0.83
N GLU A 348 -8.06 -14.96 -2.08
CA GLU A 348 -7.11 -14.02 -2.68
C GLU A 348 -7.00 -12.73 -1.86
N LYS A 349 -8.13 -12.12 -1.51
CA LYS A 349 -8.17 -10.86 -0.74
C LYS A 349 -7.58 -11.01 0.65
N LEU A 350 -7.87 -12.12 1.33
CA LEU A 350 -7.32 -12.40 2.65
C LEU A 350 -5.82 -12.64 2.60
N PHE A 351 -5.35 -13.36 1.60
CA PHE A 351 -3.91 -13.56 1.38
C PHE A 351 -3.22 -12.21 1.15
N GLN A 352 -3.71 -11.41 0.23
CA GLN A 352 -3.15 -10.08 -0.07
C GLN A 352 -3.10 -9.19 1.16
N LEU A 353 -4.19 -9.16 1.93
CA LEU A 353 -4.28 -8.37 3.17
C LEU A 353 -3.24 -8.83 4.20
N ALA A 354 -3.18 -10.14 4.49
CA ALA A 354 -2.24 -10.69 5.46
C ALA A 354 -0.78 -10.51 5.00
N TYR A 355 -0.50 -10.77 3.72
CA TYR A 355 0.82 -10.62 3.11
C TYR A 355 1.32 -9.17 3.20
N GLN A 356 0.50 -8.20 2.83
CA GLN A 356 0.83 -6.78 2.93
C GLN A 356 1.01 -6.33 4.38
N PHE A 357 0.15 -6.80 5.28
CA PHE A 357 0.20 -6.43 6.69
C PHE A 357 1.45 -6.99 7.38
N ILE A 358 1.80 -8.25 7.14
CA ILE A 358 3.03 -8.88 7.63
C ILE A 358 4.24 -8.07 7.17
N GLY A 359 4.23 -7.62 5.91
CA GLY A 359 5.28 -6.78 5.35
C GLY A 359 5.47 -5.41 6.02
N ARG A 360 4.61 -5.00 6.96
CA ARG A 360 4.77 -3.76 7.73
C ARG A 360 5.81 -3.86 8.83
N ALA A 361 6.04 -5.05 9.37
CA ALA A 361 7.07 -5.23 10.41
C ALA A 361 8.47 -5.21 9.82
N GLY A 362 9.41 -4.62 10.56
CA GLY A 362 10.84 -4.67 10.24
C GLY A 362 11.28 -4.01 8.95
N ARG A 363 10.58 -2.98 8.49
CA ARG A 363 11.02 -2.23 7.29
C ARG A 363 12.29 -1.44 7.50
N HIS A 364 12.57 -1.09 8.75
CA HIS A 364 13.70 -0.26 9.16
C HIS A 364 14.52 -0.89 10.27
N SER A 365 14.32 -2.19 10.57
CA SER A 365 15.03 -2.91 11.61
C SER A 365 14.96 -4.42 11.39
N ASN A 366 15.99 -5.16 11.79
CA ASN A 366 15.99 -6.62 11.80
C ASN A 366 15.34 -7.18 13.08
N GLY A 367 15.12 -8.49 13.11
CA GLY A 367 14.55 -9.21 14.25
C GLY A 367 13.05 -9.02 14.43
N SER A 368 12.34 -8.55 13.42
CA SER A 368 10.89 -8.40 13.44
C SER A 368 10.15 -9.74 13.37
N LYS A 369 8.96 -9.78 13.95
CA LYS A 369 8.12 -10.98 14.00
C LYS A 369 6.72 -10.70 13.50
N ALA A 370 6.10 -11.74 12.92
CA ALA A 370 4.69 -11.76 12.58
C ALA A 370 4.04 -12.98 13.23
N ILE A 371 2.96 -12.77 13.96
CA ILE A 371 2.16 -13.85 14.56
C ILE A 371 0.81 -13.88 13.87
N VAL A 372 0.48 -15.02 13.30
CA VAL A 372 -0.78 -15.24 12.58
C VAL A 372 -1.58 -16.31 13.31
N GLN A 373 -2.70 -15.91 13.89
CA GLN A 373 -3.64 -16.82 14.57
C GLN A 373 -4.67 -17.31 13.56
N THR A 374 -4.86 -18.63 13.48
CA THR A 374 -5.80 -19.28 12.56
C THR A 374 -6.41 -20.54 13.16
N PHE A 375 -7.62 -20.87 12.74
CA PHE A 375 -8.27 -22.16 13.02
C PHE A 375 -8.03 -23.18 11.90
N ASN A 376 -7.42 -22.77 10.75
CA ASN A 376 -7.16 -23.61 9.59
C ASN A 376 -5.68 -23.58 9.17
N PRO A 377 -4.74 -24.06 10.04
CA PRO A 377 -3.30 -23.96 9.79
C PRO A 377 -2.83 -24.72 8.55
N ASP A 378 -3.58 -25.73 8.12
CA ASP A 378 -3.23 -26.62 7.01
C ASP A 378 -3.68 -26.10 5.64
N SER A 379 -4.44 -24.98 5.59
CA SER A 379 -4.85 -24.37 4.32
C SER A 379 -3.65 -23.88 3.49
N GLU A 380 -3.72 -23.97 2.15
CA GLU A 380 -2.64 -23.47 1.27
C GLU A 380 -2.43 -21.96 1.42
N TYR A 381 -3.48 -21.21 1.71
CA TYR A 381 -3.42 -19.82 2.09
C TYR A 381 -2.44 -19.58 3.25
N ILE A 382 -2.60 -20.29 4.37
CA ILE A 382 -1.77 -20.13 5.58
C ILE A 382 -0.35 -20.66 5.34
N LYS A 383 -0.19 -21.79 4.66
CA LYS A 383 1.13 -22.33 4.30
C LYS A 383 1.92 -21.37 3.42
N SER A 384 1.24 -20.69 2.49
CA SER A 384 1.87 -19.70 1.61
C SER A 384 2.22 -18.41 2.37
N ILE A 385 1.38 -17.97 3.32
CA ILE A 385 1.70 -16.88 4.24
C ILE A 385 2.94 -17.21 5.08
N GLN A 386 3.02 -18.41 5.64
CA GLN A 386 4.17 -18.84 6.45
C GLN A 386 5.49 -18.79 5.68
N LYS A 387 5.46 -19.19 4.39
CA LYS A 387 6.62 -19.16 3.51
C LYS A 387 6.88 -17.78 2.90
N TYR A 388 5.97 -16.85 3.13
CA TYR A 388 5.98 -15.50 2.51
C TYR A 388 6.17 -15.56 0.98
N ASN A 389 5.49 -16.52 0.34
CA ASN A 389 5.63 -16.81 -1.09
C ASN A 389 4.30 -16.64 -1.82
N ILE A 390 4.22 -15.57 -2.62
CA ILE A 390 3.02 -15.22 -3.36
C ILE A 390 2.84 -16.08 -4.61
N ASP A 391 3.92 -16.39 -5.31
CA ASP A 391 3.85 -17.15 -6.56
C ASP A 391 3.28 -18.55 -6.31
N LYS A 392 3.71 -19.21 -5.21
CA LYS A 392 3.18 -20.51 -4.80
C LYS A 392 1.67 -20.45 -4.55
N PHE A 393 1.18 -19.40 -3.91
CA PHE A 393 -0.23 -19.25 -3.63
C PHE A 393 -1.04 -19.00 -4.90
N TYR A 394 -0.53 -18.18 -5.80
CA TYR A 394 -1.22 -17.88 -7.05
C TYR A 394 -1.20 -19.04 -8.04
N ASP A 395 -0.11 -19.81 -8.08
CA ASP A 395 -0.07 -21.05 -8.86
C ASP A 395 -1.05 -22.11 -8.33
N TYR A 396 -1.38 -22.08 -7.03
CA TYR A 396 -2.45 -22.89 -6.45
C TYR A 396 -3.85 -22.41 -6.85
N LEU A 397 -4.06 -21.08 -6.94
CA LEU A 397 -5.38 -20.52 -7.30
C LEU A 397 -5.70 -20.60 -8.79
N LEU A 398 -4.71 -20.71 -9.68
CA LEU A 398 -4.86 -20.82 -11.15
C LEU A 398 -5.00 -22.25 -11.61
#